data_a072037e8fc4b0a8583a3d4bb6348152
#
_entry.id   a072037e8fc4b0a8583a3d4bb6348152
#
_cell.length_a   1.000
_cell.length_b   1.000
_cell.length_c   1.000
_cell.angle_alpha   90.00
_cell.angle_beta   90.00
_cell.angle_gamma   90.00
#
_symmetry.space_group_name_H-M   'P 1'
#
loop_
_entity.id
_entity.type
_entity.pdbx_description
1 polymer ?
#
loop_
_entity_poly.entity_id
_entity_poly.type
_entity_poly.pdbx_seq_one_letter_code
_entity_poly.pdbx_strand_id
1 'polypeptide(L)'
;MIELNGMELTIEQVIAVARHNEQVRISEPAKEKINRARAYVDEKLAQKAVIYGLTTGFGKFSDTFVPEQETAALQRNLIISHACGMGAPLPREVVRGAMLLRCNALARGNSGIRLSTLETLLAMLNRGVHPVIPEKGSLGASGDLAPLAHIVLVMLGEGEAEYQNAVLPGKRAMELAGLAPVELAAKEGLALINGTQIMTAIACGVVYDAVQLAKTADIAAAMTCEAQLGILSAFAPEVHALRGQQGQMRTAQNLLRLLDGSRLAFAHNPEKVQDAYSIRCVPQIHGASRDAIRYVWDIVSREINAVTDNPLIFPEEDKVISGGNFHGQPVALAMDFLGIALSEYANVSERRLERMVNPALSNGLPAFLTKYGGVHSGFMITQYAAASMVSENKVYAHPASVDSIPSSANQEDHVSMGTTAARKARMILDNSQKVVGIELLAAAQALWLRGESLLAPATAAVYQKIRQTVPPVDTDVVMYPPMAELDRLVKSGALLEAAEQVCGRLL
;
A
#
# COMPACT_ATOMS: atom_id res chain seq x y z
N MET A 1 5.83 -14.69 15.97
CA MET A 1 6.89 -15.14 15.03
C MET A 1 6.23 -15.78 13.83
N ILE A 2 6.49 -15.26 12.64
CA ILE A 2 5.90 -15.72 11.37
C ILE A 2 6.86 -16.74 10.72
N GLU A 3 6.30 -17.82 10.20
CA GLU A 3 7.05 -18.88 9.54
C GLU A 3 6.88 -18.81 8.03
N LEU A 4 7.99 -18.74 7.28
CA LEU A 4 8.00 -18.65 5.82
C LEU A 4 8.14 -20.03 5.19
N ASN A 5 7.21 -20.39 4.32
CA ASN A 5 7.22 -21.60 3.51
C ASN A 5 7.11 -21.32 2.00
N GLY A 6 7.01 -20.03 1.63
CA GLY A 6 6.87 -19.57 0.25
C GLY A 6 5.45 -19.62 -0.31
N MET A 7 4.41 -19.95 0.49
CA MET A 7 3.07 -20.25 -0.03
C MET A 7 1.89 -19.64 0.75
N GLU A 8 2.07 -19.35 2.05
CA GLU A 8 0.93 -19.08 2.94
C GLU A 8 1.02 -17.74 3.65
N LEU A 9 1.88 -16.84 3.17
CA LEU A 9 2.00 -15.50 3.72
C LEU A 9 0.73 -14.70 3.41
N THR A 10 0.23 -13.95 4.40
CA THR A 10 -0.91 -13.04 4.24
C THR A 10 -0.48 -11.57 4.23
N ILE A 11 -1.32 -10.69 3.68
CA ILE A 11 -1.05 -9.25 3.66
C ILE A 11 -0.92 -8.72 5.11
N GLU A 12 -1.77 -9.17 6.03
CA GLU A 12 -1.72 -8.78 7.43
C GLU A 12 -0.39 -9.19 8.10
N GLN A 13 0.15 -10.35 7.75
CA GLN A 13 1.47 -10.78 8.23
C GLN A 13 2.59 -9.91 7.64
N VAL A 14 2.49 -9.53 6.36
CA VAL A 14 3.43 -8.56 5.77
C VAL A 14 3.41 -7.25 6.55
N ILE A 15 2.24 -6.72 6.88
CA ILE A 15 2.09 -5.50 7.68
C ILE A 15 2.63 -5.67 9.09
N ALA A 16 2.40 -6.81 9.75
CA ALA A 16 2.93 -7.10 11.08
C ALA A 16 4.47 -7.07 11.12
N VAL A 17 5.14 -7.62 10.09
CA VAL A 17 6.61 -7.55 9.96
C VAL A 17 7.07 -6.14 9.58
N ALA A 18 6.40 -5.52 8.61
CA ALA A 18 6.81 -4.22 8.06
C ALA A 18 6.68 -3.07 9.08
N ARG A 19 5.57 -3.02 9.83
CA ARG A 19 5.23 -1.91 10.75
C ARG A 19 5.45 -2.24 12.22
N HIS A 20 5.26 -3.51 12.63
CA HIS A 20 5.29 -3.90 14.04
C HIS A 20 6.49 -4.75 14.42
N ASN A 21 7.45 -4.92 13.51
CA ASN A 21 8.72 -5.65 13.73
C ASN A 21 8.52 -7.11 14.17
N GLU A 22 7.42 -7.76 13.76
CA GLU A 22 7.21 -9.16 14.03
C GLU A 22 8.38 -9.99 13.49
N GLN A 23 8.87 -10.96 14.29
CA GLN A 23 10.01 -11.79 13.97
C GLN A 23 9.63 -12.88 12.97
N VAL A 24 10.58 -13.30 12.13
CA VAL A 24 10.36 -14.22 11.02
C VAL A 24 11.38 -15.35 11.05
N ARG A 25 10.96 -16.56 10.66
CA ARG A 25 11.86 -17.72 10.46
C ARG A 25 11.49 -18.47 9.19
N ILE A 26 12.45 -19.22 8.64
CA ILE A 26 12.20 -20.15 7.53
C ILE A 26 11.77 -21.49 8.12
N SER A 27 10.73 -22.12 7.55
CA SER A 27 10.26 -23.43 7.98
C SER A 27 11.29 -24.53 7.65
N GLU A 28 11.35 -25.58 8.45
CA GLU A 28 12.29 -26.69 8.19
C GLU A 28 12.03 -27.34 6.82
N PRO A 29 10.78 -27.61 6.38
CA PRO A 29 10.54 -28.12 5.04
C PRO A 29 11.01 -27.17 3.92
N ALA A 30 10.96 -25.85 4.13
CA ALA A 30 11.48 -24.88 3.16
C ALA A 30 13.01 -24.93 3.09
N LYS A 31 13.72 -25.07 4.23
CA LYS A 31 15.17 -25.23 4.26
C LYS A 31 15.63 -26.45 3.46
N GLU A 32 14.92 -27.56 3.57
CA GLU A 32 15.21 -28.78 2.80
C GLU A 32 15.07 -28.56 1.29
N LYS A 33 13.99 -27.85 0.86
CA LYS A 33 13.80 -27.50 -0.55
C LYS A 33 14.88 -26.56 -1.08
N ILE A 34 15.27 -25.55 -0.30
CA ILE A 34 16.35 -24.62 -0.64
C ILE A 34 17.67 -25.37 -0.84
N ASN A 35 18.02 -26.27 0.10
CA ASN A 35 19.25 -27.04 0.04
C ASN A 35 19.27 -28.01 -1.17
N ARG A 36 18.13 -28.65 -1.50
CA ARG A 36 18.02 -29.48 -2.70
C ARG A 36 18.22 -28.70 -3.99
N ALA A 37 17.56 -27.53 -4.10
CA ALA A 37 17.73 -26.65 -5.27
C ALA A 37 19.17 -26.13 -5.38
N ARG A 38 19.83 -25.85 -4.26
CA ARG A 38 21.25 -25.47 -4.26
C ARG A 38 22.15 -26.60 -4.69
N ALA A 39 21.99 -27.79 -4.15
CA ALA A 39 22.78 -28.99 -4.54
C ALA A 39 22.65 -29.27 -6.05
N TYR A 40 21.44 -29.12 -6.60
CA TYR A 40 21.21 -29.25 -8.05
C TYR A 40 21.98 -28.19 -8.86
N VAL A 41 22.02 -26.95 -8.43
CA VAL A 41 22.83 -25.89 -9.07
C VAL A 41 24.32 -26.27 -9.05
N ASP A 42 24.83 -26.70 -7.90
CA ASP A 42 26.24 -27.08 -7.73
C ASP A 42 26.61 -28.26 -8.62
N GLU A 43 25.71 -29.26 -8.77
CA GLU A 43 25.88 -30.37 -9.69
C GLU A 43 25.98 -29.92 -11.16
N LYS A 44 25.05 -29.04 -11.60
CA LYS A 44 25.06 -28.50 -12.98
C LYS A 44 26.32 -27.67 -13.27
N LEU A 45 26.81 -26.91 -12.29
CA LEU A 45 28.08 -26.21 -12.39
C LEU A 45 29.27 -27.17 -12.56
N ALA A 46 29.33 -28.26 -11.77
CA ALA A 46 30.37 -29.29 -11.89
C ALA A 46 30.35 -29.97 -13.26
N GLN A 47 29.14 -30.13 -13.84
CA GLN A 47 28.96 -30.69 -15.19
C GLN A 47 29.28 -29.69 -16.31
N LYS A 48 29.62 -28.42 -15.99
CA LYS A 48 29.87 -27.34 -16.94
C LYS A 48 28.69 -27.11 -17.91
N ALA A 49 27.47 -27.33 -17.44
CA ALA A 49 26.25 -27.08 -18.23
C ALA A 49 26.11 -25.58 -18.57
N VAL A 50 25.77 -25.27 -19.82
CA VAL A 50 25.51 -23.90 -20.24
C VAL A 50 24.06 -23.52 -19.83
N ILE A 51 23.94 -22.73 -18.80
CA ILE A 51 22.63 -22.33 -18.23
C ILE A 51 22.62 -20.83 -18.02
N TYR A 52 21.56 -20.16 -18.51
CA TYR A 52 21.36 -18.72 -18.35
C TYR A 52 21.50 -18.29 -16.88
N GLY A 53 22.31 -17.26 -16.64
CA GLY A 53 22.49 -16.68 -15.32
C GLY A 53 23.26 -17.56 -14.30
N LEU A 54 23.67 -18.77 -14.69
CA LEU A 54 24.59 -19.63 -13.93
C LEU A 54 26.02 -19.56 -14.50
N THR A 55 26.14 -19.88 -15.80
CA THR A 55 27.41 -19.98 -16.53
C THR A 55 27.47 -19.00 -17.72
N THR A 56 26.48 -18.12 -17.85
CA THR A 56 26.45 -17.06 -18.87
C THR A 56 26.28 -15.69 -18.22
N GLY A 57 26.53 -14.62 -19.00
CA GLY A 57 26.15 -13.28 -18.64
C GLY A 57 24.64 -13.07 -18.56
N PHE A 58 24.21 -11.84 -18.33
CA PHE A 58 22.80 -11.47 -18.12
C PHE A 58 22.26 -10.61 -19.27
N GLY A 59 20.94 -10.62 -19.48
CA GLY A 59 20.26 -9.80 -20.49
C GLY A 59 20.85 -10.03 -21.90
N LYS A 60 21.35 -8.97 -22.53
CA LYS A 60 21.98 -9.06 -23.86
C LYS A 60 23.23 -9.96 -23.91
N PHE A 61 23.88 -10.23 -22.77
CA PHE A 61 25.05 -11.10 -22.65
C PHE A 61 24.69 -12.55 -22.31
N SER A 62 23.44 -12.95 -22.47
CA SER A 62 22.95 -14.31 -22.21
C SER A 62 23.71 -15.41 -22.95
N ASP A 63 24.28 -15.10 -24.12
CA ASP A 63 25.06 -16.02 -24.97
C ASP A 63 26.57 -15.97 -24.68
N THR A 64 27.02 -15.15 -23.72
CA THR A 64 28.43 -15.01 -23.37
C THR A 64 28.76 -15.95 -22.20
N PHE A 65 29.61 -16.98 -22.46
CA PHE A 65 30.06 -17.89 -21.43
C PHE A 65 31.01 -17.20 -20.43
N VAL A 66 30.83 -17.45 -19.15
CA VAL A 66 31.66 -16.93 -18.05
C VAL A 66 32.43 -18.07 -17.39
N PRO A 67 33.75 -18.00 -17.35
CA PRO A 67 34.58 -19.01 -16.67
C PRO A 67 34.25 -19.10 -15.17
N GLU A 68 34.38 -20.30 -14.60
CA GLU A 68 34.13 -20.59 -13.18
C GLU A 68 34.89 -19.63 -12.24
N GLN A 69 36.14 -19.31 -12.57
CA GLN A 69 36.99 -18.38 -11.81
C GLN A 69 36.47 -16.95 -11.72
N GLU A 70 35.64 -16.53 -12.69
CA GLU A 70 35.06 -15.18 -12.74
C GLU A 70 33.63 -15.13 -12.17
N THR A 71 33.08 -16.25 -11.74
CA THR A 71 31.66 -16.32 -11.30
C THR A 71 31.39 -15.42 -10.08
N ALA A 72 32.25 -15.41 -9.08
CA ALA A 72 32.09 -14.54 -7.90
C ALA A 72 32.16 -13.06 -8.28
N ALA A 73 33.10 -12.70 -9.16
CA ALA A 73 33.21 -11.34 -9.69
C ALA A 73 31.96 -10.93 -10.49
N LEU A 74 31.42 -11.84 -11.31
CA LEU A 74 30.17 -11.63 -12.06
C LEU A 74 29.00 -11.32 -11.12
N GLN A 75 28.80 -12.14 -10.06
CA GLN A 75 27.71 -11.93 -9.12
C GLN A 75 27.83 -10.56 -8.40
N ARG A 76 29.04 -10.22 -7.94
CA ARG A 76 29.31 -8.93 -7.30
C ARG A 76 29.11 -7.76 -8.27
N ASN A 77 29.64 -7.86 -9.48
CA ASN A 77 29.55 -6.80 -10.50
C ASN A 77 28.10 -6.56 -10.95
N LEU A 78 27.29 -7.62 -11.01
CA LEU A 78 25.84 -7.50 -11.23
C LEU A 78 25.21 -6.56 -10.19
N ILE A 79 25.45 -6.80 -8.92
CA ILE A 79 24.88 -5.99 -7.84
C ILE A 79 25.33 -4.53 -7.91
N ILE A 80 26.64 -4.30 -8.05
CA ILE A 80 27.21 -2.95 -8.09
C ILE A 80 26.66 -2.15 -9.28
N SER A 81 26.61 -2.77 -10.47
CA SER A 81 26.13 -2.08 -11.67
C SER A 81 24.63 -1.82 -11.66
N HIS A 82 23.84 -2.59 -10.91
CA HIS A 82 22.39 -2.48 -10.82
C HIS A 82 21.93 -1.58 -9.66
N ALA A 83 22.79 -1.29 -8.68
CA ALA A 83 22.48 -0.38 -7.57
C ALA A 83 22.55 1.09 -8.04
N CYS A 84 21.65 1.49 -8.94
CA CYS A 84 21.64 2.80 -9.61
C CYS A 84 20.35 3.60 -9.36
N GLY A 85 19.64 3.32 -8.26
CA GLY A 85 18.42 4.03 -7.88
C GLY A 85 18.67 5.52 -7.59
N MET A 86 17.62 6.33 -7.78
CA MET A 86 17.62 7.78 -7.59
C MET A 86 16.40 8.24 -6.77
N GLY A 87 16.47 9.44 -6.22
CA GLY A 87 15.36 10.08 -5.48
C GLY A 87 15.46 9.89 -3.96
N ALA A 88 14.36 10.17 -3.27
CA ALA A 88 14.26 10.01 -1.83
C ALA A 88 14.32 8.53 -1.41
N PRO A 89 14.78 8.22 -0.19
CA PRO A 89 14.72 6.87 0.34
C PRO A 89 13.28 6.36 0.44
N LEU A 90 13.06 5.09 0.12
CA LEU A 90 11.80 4.41 0.42
C LEU A 90 11.58 4.33 1.93
N PRO A 91 10.34 4.43 2.41
CA PRO A 91 10.03 4.28 3.82
C PRO A 91 10.43 2.92 4.38
N ARG A 92 10.82 2.90 5.65
CA ARG A 92 11.25 1.68 6.37
C ARG A 92 10.27 0.51 6.21
N GLU A 93 8.97 0.77 6.29
CA GLU A 93 7.95 -0.27 6.12
C GLU A 93 8.02 -0.96 4.74
N VAL A 94 8.27 -0.20 3.67
CA VAL A 94 8.43 -0.75 2.31
C VAL A 94 9.70 -1.60 2.21
N VAL A 95 10.81 -1.11 2.75
CA VAL A 95 12.10 -1.83 2.77
C VAL A 95 11.95 -3.16 3.52
N ARG A 96 11.38 -3.16 4.71
CA ARG A 96 11.13 -4.36 5.51
C ARG A 96 10.19 -5.33 4.79
N GLY A 97 9.10 -4.80 4.20
CA GLY A 97 8.18 -5.60 3.37
C GLY A 97 8.88 -6.27 2.20
N ALA A 98 9.72 -5.53 1.46
CA ALA A 98 10.47 -6.06 0.33
C ALA A 98 11.47 -7.17 0.74
N MET A 99 12.20 -6.96 1.85
CA MET A 99 13.09 -7.98 2.41
C MET A 99 12.33 -9.26 2.79
N LEU A 100 11.18 -9.11 3.48
CA LEU A 100 10.32 -10.24 3.83
C LEU A 100 9.84 -11.00 2.59
N LEU A 101 9.30 -10.28 1.60
CA LEU A 101 8.77 -10.86 0.37
C LEU A 101 9.87 -11.55 -0.45
N ARG A 102 11.09 -10.99 -0.45
CA ARG A 102 12.22 -11.69 -1.08
C ARG A 102 12.55 -12.97 -0.35
N CYS A 103 12.60 -12.96 0.99
CA CYS A 103 12.79 -14.16 1.78
C CYS A 103 11.69 -15.20 1.50
N ASN A 104 10.42 -14.80 1.41
CA ASN A 104 9.31 -15.70 1.15
C ASN A 104 9.40 -16.35 -0.25
N ALA A 105 9.70 -15.57 -1.29
CA ALA A 105 9.88 -16.09 -2.65
C ALA A 105 11.03 -17.11 -2.72
N LEU A 106 12.14 -16.83 -2.06
CA LEU A 106 13.31 -17.71 -2.01
C LEU A 106 13.07 -18.98 -1.15
N ALA A 107 12.23 -18.89 -0.12
CA ALA A 107 11.85 -20.02 0.73
C ALA A 107 11.08 -21.12 -0.04
N ARG A 108 10.57 -20.82 -1.23
CA ARG A 108 9.94 -21.82 -2.12
C ARG A 108 10.90 -22.90 -2.59
N GLY A 109 12.22 -22.59 -2.69
CA GLY A 109 13.25 -23.53 -3.10
C GLY A 109 13.40 -23.67 -4.62
N ASN A 110 12.99 -22.68 -5.42
CA ASN A 110 13.09 -22.71 -6.88
C ASN A 110 14.16 -21.76 -7.46
N SER A 111 14.97 -21.12 -6.62
CA SER A 111 15.93 -20.08 -7.06
C SER A 111 17.40 -20.52 -6.97
N GLY A 112 17.72 -21.62 -6.29
CA GLY A 112 19.08 -22.16 -6.18
C GLY A 112 20.04 -21.33 -5.32
N ILE A 113 19.50 -20.52 -4.40
CA ILE A 113 20.28 -19.77 -3.41
C ILE A 113 20.78 -20.68 -2.29
N ARG A 114 21.93 -20.38 -1.70
CA ARG A 114 22.38 -21.03 -0.47
C ARG A 114 21.49 -20.62 0.71
N LEU A 115 21.20 -21.57 1.61
CA LEU A 115 20.44 -21.30 2.82
C LEU A 115 21.11 -20.21 3.67
N SER A 116 22.45 -20.24 3.82
CA SER A 116 23.21 -19.25 4.58
C SER A 116 23.05 -17.81 4.06
N THR A 117 23.00 -17.62 2.75
CA THR A 117 22.78 -16.31 2.11
C THR A 117 21.38 -15.80 2.41
N LEU A 118 20.37 -16.66 2.32
CA LEU A 118 18.99 -16.32 2.66
C LEU A 118 18.83 -16.01 4.16
N GLU A 119 19.47 -16.80 5.03
CA GLU A 119 19.46 -16.57 6.49
C GLU A 119 20.14 -15.24 6.86
N THR A 120 21.13 -14.78 6.11
CA THR A 120 21.72 -13.44 6.32
C THR A 120 20.71 -12.34 5.99
N LEU A 121 19.98 -12.42 4.86
CA LEU A 121 18.92 -11.47 4.52
C LEU A 121 17.82 -11.45 5.60
N LEU A 122 17.41 -12.62 6.06
CA LEU A 122 16.43 -12.78 7.12
C LEU A 122 16.92 -12.20 8.46
N ALA A 123 18.20 -12.43 8.79
CA ALA A 123 18.81 -11.88 10.00
C ALA A 123 18.92 -10.36 9.96
N MET A 124 19.22 -9.76 8.80
CA MET A 124 19.15 -8.29 8.62
C MET A 124 17.75 -7.76 8.93
N LEU A 125 16.70 -8.37 8.38
CA LEU A 125 15.31 -8.00 8.64
C LEU A 125 14.97 -8.08 10.14
N ASN A 126 15.30 -9.19 10.79
CA ASN A 126 14.98 -9.46 12.19
C ASN A 126 15.78 -8.57 13.17
N ARG A 127 17.02 -8.21 12.82
CA ARG A 127 17.89 -7.36 13.65
C ARG A 127 17.78 -5.87 13.33
N GLY A 128 16.91 -5.49 12.39
CA GLY A 128 16.61 -4.10 12.09
C GLY A 128 17.69 -3.38 11.27
N VAL A 129 18.42 -4.08 10.42
CA VAL A 129 19.28 -3.48 9.40
C VAL A 129 18.44 -3.20 8.16
N HIS A 130 18.16 -1.94 7.88
CA HIS A 130 17.26 -1.52 6.80
C HIS A 130 18.06 -0.82 5.70
N PRO A 131 18.36 -1.46 4.56
CA PRO A 131 19.05 -0.82 3.44
C PRO A 131 18.39 0.48 2.99
N VAL A 132 19.19 1.50 2.67
CA VAL A 132 18.70 2.74 2.06
C VAL A 132 18.47 2.47 0.58
N ILE A 133 17.20 2.52 0.17
CA ILE A 133 16.77 2.23 -1.20
C ILE A 133 16.16 3.49 -1.80
N PRO A 134 16.73 4.07 -2.85
CA PRO A 134 16.12 5.19 -3.56
C PRO A 134 14.82 4.77 -4.26
N GLU A 135 13.83 5.64 -4.26
CA GLU A 135 12.46 5.32 -4.71
C GLU A 135 12.26 5.16 -6.22
N LYS A 136 13.23 5.59 -7.04
CA LYS A 136 13.17 5.59 -8.52
C LYS A 136 14.28 4.73 -9.09
N GLY A 137 14.00 4.05 -10.22
CA GLY A 137 14.97 3.24 -10.94
C GLY A 137 14.44 1.89 -11.43
N SER A 138 13.22 1.48 -11.02
CA SER A 138 12.58 0.27 -11.53
C SER A 138 11.68 0.59 -12.72
N LEU A 139 11.83 -0.16 -13.82
CA LEU A 139 10.91 -0.19 -14.96
C LEU A 139 9.87 -1.32 -14.83
N GLY A 140 10.11 -2.29 -13.94
CA GLY A 140 9.27 -3.47 -13.80
C GLY A 140 9.37 -4.42 -15.00
N ALA A 141 10.49 -4.40 -15.73
CA ALA A 141 10.80 -5.31 -16.84
C ALA A 141 11.20 -6.69 -16.31
N SER A 142 12.35 -6.77 -15.64
CA SER A 142 12.80 -7.94 -14.86
C SER A 142 12.46 -7.79 -13.38
N GLY A 143 11.27 -7.24 -13.08
CA GLY A 143 10.88 -6.83 -11.75
C GLY A 143 11.63 -5.56 -11.29
N ASP A 144 12.03 -5.55 -10.04
CA ASP A 144 12.59 -4.40 -9.32
C ASP A 144 14.12 -4.47 -9.21
N LEU A 145 14.85 -4.72 -10.31
CA LEU A 145 16.29 -4.97 -10.31
C LEU A 145 17.08 -3.93 -9.52
N ALA A 146 16.99 -2.66 -9.90
CA ALA A 146 17.76 -1.59 -9.29
C ALA A 146 17.45 -1.41 -7.78
N PRO A 147 16.19 -1.28 -7.33
CA PRO A 147 15.94 -1.13 -5.91
C PRO A 147 16.28 -2.39 -5.10
N LEU A 148 16.10 -3.60 -5.62
CA LEU A 148 16.51 -4.84 -4.94
C LEU A 148 18.04 -4.94 -4.85
N ALA A 149 18.79 -4.44 -5.85
CA ALA A 149 20.25 -4.41 -5.79
C ALA A 149 20.77 -3.58 -4.60
N HIS A 150 20.08 -2.51 -4.19
CA HIS A 150 20.45 -1.77 -2.99
C HIS A 150 20.31 -2.60 -1.69
N ILE A 151 19.39 -3.55 -1.62
CA ILE A 151 19.32 -4.49 -0.48
C ILE A 151 20.58 -5.36 -0.46
N VAL A 152 20.92 -5.93 -1.61
CA VAL A 152 22.05 -6.87 -1.73
C VAL A 152 23.39 -6.14 -1.55
N LEU A 153 23.49 -4.86 -1.96
CA LEU A 153 24.67 -4.05 -1.75
C LEU A 153 25.05 -4.01 -0.25
N VAL A 154 24.07 -3.84 0.64
CA VAL A 154 24.29 -3.89 2.09
C VAL A 154 24.70 -5.30 2.56
N MET A 155 24.12 -6.36 1.99
CA MET A 155 24.56 -7.74 2.27
C MET A 155 26.05 -7.96 1.93
N LEU A 156 26.57 -7.28 0.90
CA LEU A 156 28.00 -7.29 0.55
C LEU A 156 28.87 -6.41 1.46
N GLY A 157 28.26 -5.67 2.40
CA GLY A 157 28.97 -4.71 3.26
C GLY A 157 29.23 -3.36 2.60
N GLU A 158 28.54 -3.06 1.50
CA GLU A 158 28.62 -1.80 0.77
C GLU A 158 27.33 -0.97 0.94
N GLY A 159 27.24 0.20 0.28
CA GLY A 159 26.06 1.07 0.36
C GLY A 159 25.81 1.60 1.77
N GLU A 160 24.55 1.93 2.03
CA GLU A 160 24.12 2.53 3.30
C GLU A 160 22.90 1.77 3.85
N ALA A 161 22.79 1.71 5.19
CA ALA A 161 21.64 1.15 5.87
C ALA A 161 21.25 1.98 7.09
N GLU A 162 19.97 2.06 7.38
CA GLU A 162 19.47 2.55 8.65
C GLU A 162 19.57 1.43 9.69
N TYR A 163 20.22 1.74 10.81
CA TYR A 163 20.30 0.88 11.98
C TYR A 163 20.16 1.74 13.25
N GLN A 164 19.23 1.39 14.14
CA GLN A 164 18.92 2.14 15.36
C GLN A 164 18.67 3.65 15.13
N ASN A 165 17.90 3.96 14.08
CA ASN A 165 17.55 5.32 13.62
C ASN A 165 18.74 6.18 13.11
N ALA A 166 19.90 5.60 12.85
CA ALA A 166 21.03 6.26 12.20
C ALA A 166 21.33 5.61 10.85
N VAL A 167 21.60 6.43 9.83
CA VAL A 167 22.09 5.95 8.52
C VAL A 167 23.61 5.77 8.63
N LEU A 168 24.07 4.57 8.33
CA LEU A 168 25.46 4.14 8.47
C LEU A 168 25.94 3.46 7.17
N PRO A 169 27.27 3.41 6.91
CA PRO A 169 27.82 2.51 5.88
C PRO A 169 27.36 1.07 6.12
N GLY A 170 26.98 0.35 5.06
CA GLY A 170 26.38 -0.98 5.13
C GLY A 170 27.17 -1.97 5.98
N LYS A 171 28.50 -2.03 5.78
CA LYS A 171 29.38 -2.86 6.59
C LYS A 171 29.27 -2.57 8.08
N ARG A 172 29.26 -1.26 8.44
CA ARG A 172 29.18 -0.85 9.84
C ARG A 172 27.83 -1.19 10.47
N ALA A 173 26.74 -1.01 9.74
CA ALA A 173 25.41 -1.39 10.19
C ALA A 173 25.30 -2.91 10.45
N MET A 174 25.84 -3.73 9.55
CA MET A 174 25.88 -5.18 9.72
C MET A 174 26.74 -5.60 10.92
N GLU A 175 27.94 -5.06 11.06
CA GLU A 175 28.83 -5.34 12.21
C GLU A 175 28.15 -5.03 13.55
N LEU A 176 27.52 -3.85 13.67
CA LEU A 176 26.79 -3.47 14.88
C LEU A 176 25.59 -4.38 15.17
N ALA A 177 24.96 -4.92 14.13
CA ALA A 177 23.90 -5.92 14.25
C ALA A 177 24.45 -7.35 14.49
N GLY A 178 25.76 -7.54 14.57
CA GLY A 178 26.39 -8.86 14.76
C GLY A 178 26.29 -9.74 13.52
N LEU A 179 26.29 -9.14 12.34
CA LEU A 179 26.26 -9.83 11.03
C LEU A 179 27.56 -9.63 10.26
N ALA A 180 27.96 -10.63 9.49
CA ALA A 180 29.07 -10.53 8.55
C ALA A 180 28.55 -10.32 7.12
N PRO A 181 29.24 -9.53 6.28
CA PRO A 181 28.98 -9.46 4.86
C PRO A 181 29.07 -10.85 4.19
N VAL A 182 28.28 -11.05 3.14
CA VAL A 182 28.27 -12.30 2.37
C VAL A 182 29.08 -12.15 1.10
N GLU A 183 29.69 -13.25 0.67
CA GLU A 183 30.25 -13.42 -0.67
C GLU A 183 29.28 -14.26 -1.49
N LEU A 184 28.83 -13.74 -2.65
CA LEU A 184 27.82 -14.41 -3.46
C LEU A 184 28.40 -15.53 -4.31
N ALA A 185 27.75 -16.68 -4.31
CA ALA A 185 28.00 -17.78 -5.20
C ALA A 185 27.20 -17.67 -6.51
N ALA A 186 27.47 -18.53 -7.47
CA ALA A 186 26.75 -18.61 -8.75
C ALA A 186 25.22 -18.61 -8.54
N LYS A 187 24.47 -17.89 -9.39
CA LYS A 187 23.02 -17.68 -9.36
C LYS A 187 22.54 -16.70 -8.27
N GLU A 188 23.26 -16.52 -7.16
CA GLU A 188 22.75 -15.79 -5.99
C GLU A 188 22.51 -14.29 -6.26
N GLY A 189 23.37 -13.66 -7.06
CA GLY A 189 23.17 -12.25 -7.43
C GLY A 189 21.82 -12.03 -8.10
N LEU A 190 21.54 -12.80 -9.15
CA LEU A 190 20.27 -12.72 -9.86
C LEU A 190 19.09 -13.16 -8.98
N ALA A 191 19.23 -14.27 -8.23
CA ALA A 191 18.19 -14.75 -7.32
C ALA A 191 17.79 -13.72 -6.24
N LEU A 192 18.65 -12.79 -5.88
CA LEU A 192 18.39 -11.77 -4.88
C LEU A 192 17.72 -10.51 -5.45
N ILE A 193 17.90 -10.21 -6.76
CA ILE A 193 17.41 -8.95 -7.35
C ILE A 193 16.31 -9.12 -8.39
N ASN A 194 16.11 -10.34 -8.92
CA ASN A 194 15.12 -10.60 -9.97
C ASN A 194 13.74 -10.90 -9.37
N GLY A 195 12.84 -9.95 -9.45
CA GLY A 195 11.47 -10.10 -8.93
C GLY A 195 10.77 -8.80 -8.57
N THR A 196 9.52 -8.90 -8.12
CA THR A 196 8.56 -7.80 -7.96
C THR A 196 8.42 -7.28 -6.51
N GLN A 197 9.38 -7.57 -5.62
CA GLN A 197 9.19 -7.41 -4.19
C GLN A 197 9.04 -5.96 -3.71
N ILE A 198 9.62 -4.97 -4.41
CA ILE A 198 9.48 -3.55 -4.04
C ILE A 198 8.07 -3.07 -4.38
N MET A 199 7.62 -3.27 -5.63
CA MET A 199 6.26 -2.87 -6.03
C MET A 199 5.20 -3.60 -5.21
N THR A 200 5.42 -4.87 -4.88
CA THR A 200 4.50 -5.69 -4.07
C THR A 200 4.50 -5.26 -2.60
N ALA A 201 5.63 -4.87 -2.02
CA ALA A 201 5.68 -4.32 -0.66
C ALA A 201 4.90 -3.01 -0.54
N ILE A 202 5.05 -2.11 -1.53
CA ILE A 202 4.24 -0.89 -1.62
C ILE A 202 2.75 -1.26 -1.75
N ALA A 203 2.41 -2.21 -2.63
CA ALA A 203 1.05 -2.65 -2.86
C ALA A 203 0.39 -3.22 -1.60
N CYS A 204 1.11 -4.02 -0.78
CA CYS A 204 0.61 -4.53 0.50
C CYS A 204 0.20 -3.39 1.45
N GLY A 205 1.07 -2.40 1.63
CA GLY A 205 0.77 -1.25 2.48
C GLY A 205 -0.44 -0.47 1.97
N VAL A 206 -0.47 -0.18 0.67
CA VAL A 206 -1.54 0.61 0.04
C VAL A 206 -2.89 -0.10 0.10
N VAL A 207 -2.97 -1.39 -0.23
CA VAL A 207 -4.25 -2.12 -0.23
C VAL A 207 -4.77 -2.36 1.19
N TYR A 208 -3.88 -2.60 2.16
CA TYR A 208 -4.24 -2.72 3.57
C TYR A 208 -4.87 -1.43 4.11
N ASP A 209 -4.22 -0.29 3.88
CA ASP A 209 -4.70 1.02 4.32
C ASP A 209 -5.94 1.47 3.52
N ALA A 210 -6.10 1.03 2.26
CA ALA A 210 -7.28 1.29 1.44
C ALA A 210 -8.55 0.65 2.04
N VAL A 211 -8.45 -0.55 2.61
CA VAL A 211 -9.58 -1.20 3.32
C VAL A 211 -9.99 -0.37 4.53
N GLN A 212 -9.03 0.15 5.30
CA GLN A 212 -9.29 1.03 6.44
C GLN A 212 -9.90 2.36 6.01
N LEU A 213 -9.35 2.98 4.95
CA LEU A 213 -9.88 4.22 4.38
C LEU A 213 -11.33 4.07 3.92
N ALA A 214 -11.67 2.95 3.25
CA ALA A 214 -13.02 2.68 2.78
C ALA A 214 -14.06 2.69 3.91
N LYS A 215 -13.72 2.10 5.07
CA LYS A 215 -14.57 2.11 6.27
C LYS A 215 -14.66 3.50 6.91
N THR A 216 -13.53 4.19 6.98
CA THR A 216 -13.46 5.55 7.53
C THR A 216 -14.23 6.55 6.65
N ALA A 217 -14.22 6.37 5.33
CA ALA A 217 -15.02 7.16 4.40
C ALA A 217 -16.54 6.96 4.60
N ASP A 218 -16.98 5.73 4.94
CA ASP A 218 -18.38 5.50 5.31
C ASP A 218 -18.75 6.22 6.61
N ILE A 219 -17.84 6.30 7.59
CA ILE A 219 -18.03 7.08 8.82
C ILE A 219 -18.15 8.57 8.49
N ALA A 220 -17.27 9.11 7.65
CA ALA A 220 -17.32 10.50 7.21
C ALA A 220 -18.64 10.81 6.51
N ALA A 221 -19.08 9.93 5.60
CA ALA A 221 -20.35 10.07 4.91
C ALA A 221 -21.56 10.00 5.87
N ALA A 222 -21.52 9.14 6.90
CA ALA A 222 -22.56 9.06 7.91
C ALA A 222 -22.64 10.35 8.75
N MET A 223 -21.51 10.87 9.22
CA MET A 223 -21.46 12.15 9.96
C MET A 223 -21.94 13.33 9.09
N THR A 224 -21.55 13.35 7.81
CA THR A 224 -22.04 14.36 6.86
C THR A 224 -23.55 14.19 6.60
N CYS A 225 -24.05 12.96 6.52
CA CYS A 225 -25.48 12.69 6.37
C CYS A 225 -26.29 13.29 7.53
N GLU A 226 -25.85 13.10 8.78
CA GLU A 226 -26.46 13.76 9.94
C GLU A 226 -26.34 15.29 9.86
N ALA A 227 -25.16 15.83 9.53
CA ALA A 227 -24.96 17.28 9.37
C ALA A 227 -25.88 17.89 8.30
N GLN A 228 -26.24 17.12 7.29
CA GLN A 228 -27.11 17.53 6.17
C GLN A 228 -28.57 17.12 6.35
N LEU A 229 -28.97 16.63 7.52
CA LEU A 229 -30.34 16.18 7.81
C LEU A 229 -30.81 15.13 6.78
N GLY A 230 -30.02 14.09 6.55
CA GLY A 230 -30.12 13.14 5.45
C GLY A 230 -31.31 12.19 5.53
N ILE A 231 -31.60 11.51 4.43
CA ILE A 231 -32.75 10.59 4.28
C ILE A 231 -32.24 9.15 4.18
N LEU A 232 -32.56 8.32 5.18
CA LEU A 232 -32.05 6.95 5.33
C LEU A 232 -32.67 5.96 4.34
N SER A 233 -33.86 6.23 3.79
CA SER A 233 -34.52 5.35 2.83
C SER A 233 -33.68 5.06 1.57
N ALA A 234 -32.75 5.96 1.22
CA ALA A 234 -31.80 5.74 0.13
C ALA A 234 -30.81 4.58 0.41
N PHE A 235 -30.66 4.15 1.67
CA PHE A 235 -29.77 3.08 2.11
C PHE A 235 -30.52 1.77 2.38
N ALA A 236 -31.82 1.69 2.08
CA ALA A 236 -32.65 0.52 2.34
C ALA A 236 -32.11 -0.72 1.58
N PRO A 237 -32.01 -1.89 2.24
CA PRO A 237 -31.40 -3.09 1.66
C PRO A 237 -32.04 -3.53 0.35
N GLU A 238 -33.35 -3.35 0.20
CA GLU A 238 -34.12 -3.71 -0.97
C GLU A 238 -33.61 -3.00 -2.25
N VAL A 239 -33.25 -1.71 -2.12
CA VAL A 239 -32.72 -0.90 -3.24
C VAL A 239 -31.42 -1.52 -3.76
N HIS A 240 -30.52 -1.92 -2.86
CA HIS A 240 -29.19 -2.40 -3.19
C HIS A 240 -29.18 -3.86 -3.64
N ALA A 241 -30.10 -4.69 -3.11
CA ALA A 241 -30.29 -6.07 -3.51
C ALA A 241 -30.74 -6.18 -4.99
N LEU A 242 -31.60 -5.28 -5.46
CA LEU A 242 -32.04 -5.25 -6.86
C LEU A 242 -30.90 -4.98 -7.86
N ARG A 243 -29.81 -4.34 -7.43
CA ARG A 243 -28.64 -4.11 -8.29
C ARG A 243 -27.55 -5.18 -8.15
N GLY A 244 -27.44 -5.83 -6.99
CA GLY A 244 -26.58 -6.99 -6.74
C GLY A 244 -25.09 -6.72 -6.58
N GLN A 245 -24.62 -5.45 -6.58
CA GLN A 245 -23.20 -5.11 -6.38
C GLN A 245 -22.81 -5.26 -4.91
N GLN A 246 -21.83 -6.12 -4.62
CA GLN A 246 -21.47 -6.51 -3.26
C GLN A 246 -20.93 -5.35 -2.42
N GLY A 247 -20.03 -4.55 -2.97
CA GLY A 247 -19.50 -3.36 -2.28
C GLY A 247 -20.59 -2.35 -1.95
N GLN A 248 -21.56 -2.15 -2.86
CA GLN A 248 -22.70 -1.27 -2.65
C GLN A 248 -23.58 -1.74 -1.48
N MET A 249 -23.90 -3.03 -1.41
CA MET A 249 -24.69 -3.62 -0.32
C MET A 249 -23.99 -3.46 1.04
N ARG A 250 -22.68 -3.71 1.08
CA ARG A 250 -21.86 -3.55 2.29
C ARG A 250 -21.81 -2.09 2.77
N THR A 251 -21.62 -1.16 1.87
CA THR A 251 -21.61 0.27 2.21
C THR A 251 -22.98 0.73 2.75
N ALA A 252 -24.07 0.33 2.12
CA ALA A 252 -25.42 0.63 2.61
C ALA A 252 -25.65 0.08 4.02
N GLN A 253 -25.23 -1.15 4.28
CA GLN A 253 -25.34 -1.78 5.59
C GLN A 253 -24.48 -1.05 6.64
N ASN A 254 -23.27 -0.62 6.30
CA ASN A 254 -22.42 0.18 7.19
C ASN A 254 -23.10 1.51 7.56
N LEU A 255 -23.66 2.22 6.56
CA LEU A 255 -24.35 3.50 6.81
C LEU A 255 -25.55 3.34 7.73
N LEU A 256 -26.37 2.30 7.54
CA LEU A 256 -27.50 2.03 8.42
C LEU A 256 -27.06 1.74 9.86
N ARG A 257 -25.98 0.99 10.07
CA ARG A 257 -25.44 0.71 11.40
C ARG A 257 -24.87 1.97 12.06
N LEU A 258 -24.15 2.79 11.29
CA LEU A 258 -23.55 4.04 11.78
C LEU A 258 -24.59 5.08 12.17
N LEU A 259 -25.75 5.10 11.47
CA LEU A 259 -26.81 6.06 11.63
C LEU A 259 -27.98 5.57 12.52
N ASP A 260 -27.88 4.33 13.03
CA ASP A 260 -28.91 3.77 13.92
C ASP A 260 -29.05 4.62 15.21
N GLY A 261 -30.28 5.04 15.52
CA GLY A 261 -30.57 5.91 16.65
C GLY A 261 -30.30 7.42 16.42
N SER A 262 -29.92 7.84 15.21
CA SER A 262 -29.78 9.26 14.86
C SER A 262 -31.10 10.01 14.97
N ARG A 263 -31.03 11.24 15.48
CA ARG A 263 -32.16 12.20 15.46
C ARG A 263 -31.96 13.32 14.43
N LEU A 264 -30.85 13.28 13.67
CA LEU A 264 -30.53 14.21 12.60
C LEU A 264 -30.69 13.60 11.19
N ALA A 265 -30.75 12.26 11.10
CA ALA A 265 -31.03 11.54 9.87
C ALA A 265 -32.40 10.84 9.98
N PHE A 266 -33.21 10.91 8.94
CA PHE A 266 -34.63 10.55 8.97
C PHE A 266 -34.96 9.47 7.95
N ALA A 267 -35.86 8.56 8.29
CA ALA A 267 -36.42 7.62 7.30
C ALA A 267 -37.12 8.37 6.16
N HIS A 268 -37.86 9.44 6.53
CA HIS A 268 -38.50 10.40 5.64
C HIS A 268 -38.28 11.81 6.18
N ASN A 269 -38.00 12.75 5.28
CA ASN A 269 -37.92 14.17 5.63
C ASN A 269 -39.08 14.92 4.96
N PRO A 270 -40.00 15.60 5.72
CA PRO A 270 -41.14 16.26 5.14
C PRO A 270 -40.75 17.54 4.35
N GLU A 271 -39.56 18.08 4.59
CA GLU A 271 -39.09 19.32 3.96
C GLU A 271 -38.32 19.08 2.65
N LYS A 272 -37.88 17.85 2.39
CA LYS A 272 -37.14 17.50 1.17
C LYS A 272 -37.44 16.07 0.70
N VAL A 273 -37.61 15.90 -0.61
CA VAL A 273 -37.93 14.61 -1.22
C VAL A 273 -36.72 13.67 -1.28
N GLN A 274 -35.52 14.21 -1.51
CA GLN A 274 -34.29 13.42 -1.68
C GLN A 274 -33.04 14.24 -1.39
N ASP A 275 -31.95 13.54 -1.05
CA ASP A 275 -30.62 14.14 -0.90
C ASP A 275 -29.89 14.31 -2.24
N ALA A 276 -28.84 15.11 -2.21
CA ALA A 276 -27.88 15.19 -3.31
C ALA A 276 -27.16 13.84 -3.51
N TYR A 277 -26.62 13.61 -4.70
CA TYR A 277 -25.95 12.36 -5.06
C TYR A 277 -24.75 12.05 -4.16
N SER A 278 -23.98 13.04 -3.74
CA SER A 278 -22.84 12.83 -2.83
C SER A 278 -23.23 12.27 -1.46
N ILE A 279 -24.53 12.27 -1.11
CA ILE A 279 -25.11 11.67 0.10
C ILE A 279 -25.88 10.41 -0.27
N ARG A 280 -26.94 10.48 -1.08
CA ARG A 280 -27.82 9.33 -1.35
C ARG A 280 -27.17 8.25 -2.22
N CYS A 281 -26.17 8.58 -3.03
CA CYS A 281 -25.43 7.62 -3.86
C CYS A 281 -24.11 7.14 -3.21
N VAL A 282 -23.88 7.40 -1.93
CA VAL A 282 -22.69 6.89 -1.21
C VAL A 282 -22.55 5.37 -1.37
N PRO A 283 -23.61 4.54 -1.24
CA PRO A 283 -23.47 3.10 -1.45
C PRO A 283 -22.96 2.72 -2.84
N GLN A 284 -23.42 3.42 -3.89
CA GLN A 284 -23.01 3.17 -5.27
C GLN A 284 -21.57 3.58 -5.54
N ILE A 285 -21.14 4.72 -4.99
CA ILE A 285 -19.81 5.31 -5.22
C ILE A 285 -18.75 4.58 -4.39
N HIS A 286 -18.93 4.53 -3.06
CA HIS A 286 -18.00 3.84 -2.17
C HIS A 286 -17.94 2.33 -2.46
N GLY A 287 -19.10 1.75 -2.80
CA GLY A 287 -19.21 0.33 -3.12
C GLY A 287 -18.40 -0.08 -4.34
N ALA A 288 -18.39 0.74 -5.40
CA ALA A 288 -17.57 0.48 -6.58
C ALA A 288 -16.08 0.46 -6.23
N SER A 289 -15.61 1.43 -5.44
CA SER A 289 -14.23 1.47 -4.97
C SER A 289 -13.89 0.29 -4.04
N ARG A 290 -14.84 -0.17 -3.19
CA ARG A 290 -14.65 -1.38 -2.36
C ARG A 290 -14.47 -2.65 -3.20
N ASP A 291 -15.25 -2.83 -4.26
CA ASP A 291 -15.11 -3.98 -5.15
C ASP A 291 -13.77 -3.95 -5.90
N ALA A 292 -13.28 -2.76 -6.27
CA ALA A 292 -11.95 -2.58 -6.83
C ALA A 292 -10.83 -2.92 -5.81
N ILE A 293 -10.94 -2.45 -4.57
CA ILE A 293 -9.99 -2.79 -3.49
C ILE A 293 -9.93 -4.30 -3.29
N ARG A 294 -11.06 -5.00 -3.28
CA ARG A 294 -11.10 -6.46 -3.15
C ARG A 294 -10.38 -7.17 -4.30
N TYR A 295 -10.61 -6.74 -5.54
CA TYR A 295 -9.89 -7.27 -6.70
C TYR A 295 -8.37 -7.12 -6.54
N VAL A 296 -7.91 -5.95 -6.12
CA VAL A 296 -6.48 -5.69 -5.91
C VAL A 296 -5.93 -6.51 -4.75
N TRP A 297 -6.69 -6.66 -3.66
CA TRP A 297 -6.33 -7.52 -2.54
C TRP A 297 -6.04 -8.95 -2.99
N ASP A 298 -6.90 -9.53 -3.86
CA ASP A 298 -6.73 -10.87 -4.39
C ASP A 298 -5.48 -11.01 -5.28
N ILE A 299 -5.16 -10.00 -6.08
CA ILE A 299 -3.93 -9.98 -6.89
C ILE A 299 -2.69 -9.94 -5.99
N VAL A 300 -2.65 -9.01 -5.03
CA VAL A 300 -1.53 -8.84 -4.11
C VAL A 300 -1.33 -10.09 -3.24
N SER A 301 -2.42 -10.73 -2.77
CA SER A 301 -2.36 -11.97 -1.99
C SER A 301 -1.71 -13.13 -2.74
N ARG A 302 -1.85 -13.19 -4.06
CA ARG A 302 -1.15 -14.19 -4.90
C ARG A 302 0.30 -13.79 -5.09
N GLU A 303 0.58 -12.53 -5.39
CA GLU A 303 1.93 -12.05 -5.68
C GLU A 303 2.90 -12.21 -4.50
N ILE A 304 2.44 -11.98 -3.26
CA ILE A 304 3.27 -12.16 -2.05
C ILE A 304 3.75 -13.60 -1.84
N ASN A 305 3.13 -14.58 -2.52
CA ASN A 305 3.45 -16.00 -2.48
C ASN A 305 4.00 -16.52 -3.83
N ALA A 306 4.29 -15.63 -4.78
CA ALA A 306 4.82 -15.99 -6.08
C ALA A 306 6.34 -16.16 -6.07
N VAL A 307 6.83 -17.04 -6.92
CA VAL A 307 8.26 -17.12 -7.26
C VAL A 307 8.49 -16.29 -8.50
N THR A 308 8.95 -15.06 -8.28
CA THR A 308 9.15 -14.05 -9.32
C THR A 308 10.61 -13.95 -9.77
N ASP A 309 11.30 -15.06 -9.87
CA ASP A 309 12.69 -15.18 -10.27
C ASP A 309 12.84 -15.78 -11.70
N ASN A 310 14.03 -15.76 -12.25
CA ASN A 310 14.42 -16.37 -13.52
C ASN A 310 15.96 -16.60 -13.56
N PRO A 311 16.44 -17.78 -14.04
CA PRO A 311 15.65 -18.98 -14.34
C PRO A 311 15.13 -19.67 -13.08
N LEU A 312 14.06 -20.44 -13.23
CA LEU A 312 13.49 -21.28 -12.18
C LEU A 312 14.10 -22.69 -12.23
N ILE A 313 14.31 -23.26 -11.05
CA ILE A 313 14.98 -24.55 -10.85
C ILE A 313 13.99 -25.56 -10.31
N PHE A 314 13.91 -26.73 -10.96
CA PHE A 314 13.06 -27.88 -10.65
C PHE A 314 13.93 -29.14 -10.52
N PRO A 315 14.50 -29.38 -9.33
CA PRO A 315 15.43 -30.48 -9.14
C PRO A 315 14.81 -31.86 -9.37
N GLU A 316 13.55 -32.02 -8.96
CA GLU A 316 12.82 -33.29 -9.08
C GLU A 316 12.56 -33.70 -10.54
N GLU A 317 12.40 -32.72 -11.42
CA GLU A 317 12.17 -32.93 -12.86
C GLU A 317 13.44 -32.80 -13.71
N ASP A 318 14.59 -32.60 -13.09
CA ASP A 318 15.88 -32.30 -13.74
C ASP A 318 15.78 -31.16 -14.78
N LYS A 319 15.14 -30.01 -14.37
CA LYS A 319 14.88 -28.91 -15.28
C LYS A 319 15.35 -27.56 -14.72
N VAL A 320 15.87 -26.73 -15.62
CA VAL A 320 16.07 -25.30 -15.42
C VAL A 320 15.31 -24.58 -16.54
N ILE A 321 14.36 -23.72 -16.16
CA ILE A 321 13.46 -23.08 -17.13
C ILE A 321 13.61 -21.57 -17.05
N SER A 322 13.97 -20.95 -18.18
CA SER A 322 13.92 -19.50 -18.34
C SER A 322 12.50 -19.09 -18.73
N GLY A 323 11.90 -18.20 -17.93
CA GLY A 323 10.54 -17.70 -18.11
C GLY A 323 10.43 -16.23 -17.77
N GLY A 324 9.21 -15.74 -17.56
CA GLY A 324 8.92 -14.32 -17.35
C GLY A 324 8.20 -13.99 -16.03
N ASN A 325 8.32 -14.82 -15.00
CA ASN A 325 7.61 -14.62 -13.73
C ASN A 325 8.01 -13.35 -12.98
N PHE A 326 9.09 -12.72 -13.35
CA PHE A 326 9.55 -11.43 -12.84
C PHE A 326 8.76 -10.24 -13.39
N HIS A 327 7.95 -10.42 -14.44
CA HIS A 327 7.27 -9.30 -15.11
C HIS A 327 6.16 -8.74 -14.23
N GLY A 328 6.26 -7.45 -13.88
CA GLY A 328 5.39 -6.78 -12.89
C GLY A 328 3.98 -6.43 -13.39
N GLN A 329 3.55 -6.83 -14.59
CA GLN A 329 2.29 -6.41 -15.19
C GLN A 329 1.05 -6.68 -14.32
N PRO A 330 0.91 -7.84 -13.64
CA PRO A 330 -0.26 -8.07 -12.78
C PRO A 330 -0.39 -7.02 -11.66
N VAL A 331 0.74 -6.67 -11.03
CA VAL A 331 0.78 -5.65 -9.97
C VAL A 331 0.57 -4.25 -10.54
N ALA A 332 1.18 -3.94 -11.69
CA ALA A 332 1.08 -2.64 -12.35
C ALA A 332 -0.37 -2.24 -12.65
N LEU A 333 -1.12 -3.13 -13.33
CA LEU A 333 -2.53 -2.91 -13.65
C LEU A 333 -3.38 -2.80 -12.38
N ALA A 334 -3.15 -3.67 -11.39
CA ALA A 334 -3.88 -3.65 -10.14
C ALA A 334 -3.67 -2.33 -9.38
N MET A 335 -2.44 -1.81 -9.33
CA MET A 335 -2.14 -0.57 -8.61
C MET A 335 -2.65 0.68 -9.30
N ASP A 336 -2.61 0.75 -10.64
CA ASP A 336 -3.25 1.85 -11.36
C ASP A 336 -4.78 1.83 -11.19
N PHE A 337 -5.41 0.66 -11.24
CA PHE A 337 -6.84 0.50 -10.98
C PHE A 337 -7.21 0.91 -9.53
N LEU A 338 -6.38 0.53 -8.55
CA LEU A 338 -6.55 0.97 -7.17
C LEU A 338 -6.44 2.49 -7.04
N GLY A 339 -5.48 3.12 -7.73
CA GLY A 339 -5.32 4.57 -7.74
C GLY A 339 -6.57 5.30 -8.24
N ILE A 340 -7.21 4.79 -9.29
CA ILE A 340 -8.49 5.31 -9.80
C ILE A 340 -9.58 5.18 -8.72
N ALA A 341 -9.71 3.99 -8.11
CA ALA A 341 -10.73 3.74 -7.10
C ALA A 341 -10.56 4.59 -5.83
N LEU A 342 -9.33 4.82 -5.40
CA LEU A 342 -9.01 5.67 -4.24
C LEU A 342 -9.30 7.15 -4.51
N SER A 343 -9.09 7.61 -5.74
CA SER A 343 -9.38 8.99 -6.13
C SER A 343 -10.86 9.34 -5.96
N GLU A 344 -11.78 8.38 -6.14
CA GLU A 344 -13.22 8.58 -5.99
C GLU A 344 -13.63 8.81 -4.52
N TYR A 345 -12.94 8.19 -3.54
CA TYR A 345 -13.19 8.52 -2.13
C TYR A 345 -12.89 9.99 -1.83
N ALA A 346 -11.76 10.51 -2.31
CA ALA A 346 -11.41 11.91 -2.15
C ALA A 346 -12.38 12.83 -2.91
N ASN A 347 -12.74 12.47 -4.14
CA ASN A 347 -13.62 13.25 -5.00
C ASN A 347 -14.99 13.44 -4.35
N VAL A 348 -15.66 12.36 -3.94
CA VAL A 348 -16.98 12.44 -3.31
C VAL A 348 -16.94 13.06 -1.91
N SER A 349 -15.86 12.86 -1.17
CA SER A 349 -15.63 13.50 0.14
C SER A 349 -15.55 15.00 0.02
N GLU A 350 -14.81 15.54 -0.95
CA GLU A 350 -14.73 16.97 -1.23
C GLU A 350 -16.10 17.54 -1.65
N ARG A 351 -16.90 16.82 -2.45
CA ARG A 351 -18.26 17.25 -2.78
C ARG A 351 -19.17 17.36 -1.56
N ARG A 352 -19.00 16.49 -0.56
CA ARG A 352 -19.75 16.59 0.70
C ARG A 352 -19.25 17.74 1.57
N LEU A 353 -17.94 17.98 1.58
CA LEU A 353 -17.34 19.13 2.25
C LEU A 353 -17.89 20.45 1.68
N GLU A 354 -17.90 20.61 0.36
CA GLU A 354 -18.47 21.80 -0.32
C GLU A 354 -19.91 22.03 0.11
N ARG A 355 -20.73 20.99 0.17
CA ARG A 355 -22.13 21.14 0.62
C ARG A 355 -22.27 21.63 2.05
N MET A 356 -21.38 21.24 2.95
CA MET A 356 -21.44 21.70 4.35
C MET A 356 -21.04 23.17 4.50
N VAL A 357 -20.07 23.64 3.71
CA VAL A 357 -19.56 25.02 3.82
C VAL A 357 -20.35 26.02 2.98
N ASN A 358 -21.16 25.57 2.02
CA ASN A 358 -21.96 26.39 1.13
C ASN A 358 -23.37 26.62 1.71
N PRO A 359 -23.74 27.84 2.11
CA PRO A 359 -25.02 28.10 2.77
C PRO A 359 -26.24 27.78 1.89
N ALA A 360 -26.11 27.84 0.55
CA ALA A 360 -27.19 27.46 -0.36
C ALA A 360 -27.46 25.93 -0.41
N LEU A 361 -26.53 25.12 0.09
CA LEU A 361 -26.57 23.66 0.00
C LEU A 361 -26.57 22.95 1.36
N SER A 362 -26.31 23.67 2.44
CA SER A 362 -25.99 23.11 3.76
C SER A 362 -27.21 22.80 4.64
N ASN A 363 -28.42 22.97 4.12
CA ASN A 363 -29.68 22.79 4.88
C ASN A 363 -29.71 23.60 6.18
N GLY A 364 -29.35 24.91 6.10
CA GLY A 364 -29.44 25.85 7.21
C GLY A 364 -28.21 25.95 8.11
N LEU A 365 -27.09 25.34 7.77
CA LEU A 365 -25.81 25.65 8.43
C LEU A 365 -25.30 27.02 7.96
N PRO A 366 -24.60 27.77 8.83
CA PRO A 366 -24.04 29.06 8.44
C PRO A 366 -22.94 28.90 7.39
N ALA A 367 -22.73 29.93 6.58
CA ALA A 367 -21.65 29.94 5.57
C ALA A 367 -20.30 29.60 6.22
N PHE A 368 -19.57 28.70 5.58
CA PHE A 368 -18.23 28.23 6.02
C PHE A 368 -18.19 27.72 7.46
N LEU A 369 -19.33 27.28 8.01
CA LEU A 369 -19.46 26.71 9.35
C LEU A 369 -19.00 27.68 10.46
N THR A 370 -19.12 28.99 10.25
CA THR A 370 -18.81 30.03 11.25
C THR A 370 -20.07 30.86 11.62
N LYS A 371 -20.21 31.17 12.90
CA LYS A 371 -21.31 31.99 13.39
C LYS A 371 -21.15 33.51 13.08
N TYR A 372 -19.91 33.93 12.87
CA TYR A 372 -19.54 35.35 12.79
C TYR A 372 -18.92 35.68 11.41
N GLY A 373 -19.63 35.30 10.34
CA GLY A 373 -19.19 35.57 8.97
C GLY A 373 -18.87 37.02 8.70
N GLY A 374 -17.83 37.30 7.94
CA GLY A 374 -17.32 38.65 7.67
C GLY A 374 -16.04 38.93 8.46
N VAL A 375 -16.06 38.80 9.79
CA VAL A 375 -14.84 38.87 10.64
C VAL A 375 -14.09 37.51 10.61
N HIS A 376 -14.85 36.43 10.57
CA HIS A 376 -14.32 35.07 10.51
C HIS A 376 -14.59 34.40 9.16
N SER A 377 -13.61 33.69 8.64
CA SER A 377 -13.68 32.93 7.39
C SER A 377 -14.01 31.44 7.62
N GLY A 378 -13.83 30.92 8.85
CA GLY A 378 -14.15 29.55 9.22
C GLY A 378 -13.48 28.51 8.34
N PHE A 379 -14.27 27.62 7.74
CA PHE A 379 -13.80 26.50 6.92
C PHE A 379 -13.68 26.82 5.42
N MET A 380 -13.71 28.09 5.00
CA MET A 380 -13.66 28.47 3.59
C MET A 380 -12.46 27.83 2.87
N ILE A 381 -11.25 28.01 3.38
CA ILE A 381 -10.01 27.59 2.72
C ILE A 381 -9.69 26.11 2.97
N THR A 382 -10.32 25.45 3.93
CA THR A 382 -10.16 24.00 4.10
C THR A 382 -10.69 23.22 2.90
N GLN A 383 -11.76 23.71 2.25
CA GLN A 383 -12.26 23.16 1.00
C GLN A 383 -11.24 23.33 -0.14
N TYR A 384 -10.54 24.45 -0.23
CA TYR A 384 -9.51 24.67 -1.25
C TYR A 384 -8.37 23.67 -1.10
N ALA A 385 -7.94 23.38 0.13
CA ALA A 385 -6.94 22.38 0.41
C ALA A 385 -7.39 20.97 -0.05
N ALA A 386 -8.65 20.59 0.25
CA ALA A 386 -9.21 19.31 -0.21
C ALA A 386 -9.30 19.25 -1.75
N ALA A 387 -9.82 20.30 -2.39
CA ALA A 387 -9.97 20.38 -3.83
C ALA A 387 -8.63 20.31 -4.57
N SER A 388 -7.55 20.91 -4.01
CA SER A 388 -6.21 20.84 -4.59
C SER A 388 -5.68 19.39 -4.61
N MET A 389 -5.87 18.64 -3.53
CA MET A 389 -5.48 17.22 -3.44
C MET A 389 -6.32 16.32 -4.36
N VAL A 390 -7.60 16.61 -4.53
CA VAL A 390 -8.46 15.91 -5.52
C VAL A 390 -7.97 16.16 -6.94
N SER A 391 -7.58 17.40 -7.25
CA SER A 391 -7.00 17.73 -8.57
C SER A 391 -5.67 17.02 -8.81
N GLU A 392 -4.82 16.93 -7.78
CA GLU A 392 -3.55 16.20 -7.84
C GLU A 392 -3.78 14.69 -8.06
N ASN A 393 -4.76 14.11 -7.37
CA ASN A 393 -5.15 12.71 -7.57
C ASN A 393 -5.53 12.39 -9.02
N LYS A 394 -6.22 13.31 -9.72
CA LYS A 394 -6.53 13.14 -11.13
C LYS A 394 -5.26 12.97 -11.98
N VAL A 395 -4.21 13.73 -11.68
CA VAL A 395 -2.92 13.62 -12.38
C VAL A 395 -2.26 12.27 -12.07
N TYR A 396 -2.23 11.86 -10.79
CA TYR A 396 -1.64 10.58 -10.39
C TYR A 396 -2.45 9.36 -10.86
N ALA A 397 -3.76 9.47 -11.04
CA ALA A 397 -4.61 8.38 -11.52
C ALA A 397 -4.41 8.08 -13.02
N HIS A 398 -3.65 8.89 -13.77
CA HIS A 398 -3.27 8.56 -15.15
C HIS A 398 -2.41 7.29 -15.15
N PRO A 399 -2.81 6.20 -15.86
CA PRO A 399 -2.14 4.90 -15.73
C PRO A 399 -0.67 4.94 -16.17
N ALA A 400 0.21 4.35 -15.35
CA ALA A 400 1.61 4.10 -15.71
C ALA A 400 1.77 2.74 -16.42
N SER A 401 0.90 1.78 -16.12
CA SER A 401 0.94 0.40 -16.65
C SER A 401 0.66 0.28 -18.15
N VAL A 402 0.25 1.36 -18.80
CA VAL A 402 0.02 1.43 -20.25
C VAL A 402 1.20 2.03 -21.02
N ASP A 403 2.28 2.38 -20.32
CA ASP A 403 3.52 2.89 -20.88
C ASP A 403 4.58 1.78 -20.99
N SER A 404 5.42 1.83 -22.01
CA SER A 404 6.52 0.87 -22.19
C SER A 404 7.69 1.52 -22.93
N ILE A 405 8.88 1.38 -22.35
CA ILE A 405 10.13 1.91 -22.90
C ILE A 405 11.11 0.74 -23.07
N PRO A 406 11.51 0.38 -24.31
CA PRO A 406 12.48 -0.69 -24.55
C PRO A 406 13.80 -0.44 -23.82
N SER A 407 14.34 -1.47 -23.17
CA SER A 407 15.58 -1.42 -22.40
C SER A 407 16.46 -2.64 -22.66
N SER A 408 17.67 -2.70 -22.05
CA SER A 408 18.62 -3.81 -22.22
C SER A 408 18.90 -4.16 -23.69
N ALA A 409 19.17 -3.12 -24.53
CA ALA A 409 19.38 -3.25 -25.97
C ALA A 409 18.24 -4.02 -26.69
N ASN A 410 17.00 -3.70 -26.36
CA ASN A 410 15.75 -4.33 -26.84
C ASN A 410 15.52 -5.78 -26.38
N GLN A 411 16.30 -6.33 -25.46
CA GLN A 411 15.98 -7.61 -24.86
C GLN A 411 14.73 -7.52 -23.97
N GLU A 412 14.58 -6.38 -23.30
CA GLU A 412 13.41 -6.02 -22.50
C GLU A 412 12.58 -5.00 -23.28
N ASP A 413 11.88 -5.46 -24.31
CA ASP A 413 11.13 -4.64 -25.28
C ASP A 413 9.73 -4.26 -24.79
N HIS A 414 9.24 -4.88 -23.72
CA HIS A 414 8.01 -4.55 -23.03
C HIS A 414 8.22 -4.57 -21.51
N VAL A 415 7.85 -3.48 -20.83
CA VAL A 415 8.01 -3.28 -19.38
C VAL A 415 6.68 -2.93 -18.73
N SER A 416 6.55 -3.15 -17.41
CA SER A 416 5.27 -3.00 -16.72
C SER A 416 5.04 -1.63 -16.07
N MET A 417 6.09 -0.91 -15.74
CA MET A 417 6.07 0.30 -14.89
C MET A 417 5.41 0.07 -13.51
N GLY A 418 5.45 -1.17 -12.98
CA GLY A 418 4.71 -1.57 -11.78
C GLY A 418 5.07 -0.79 -10.53
N THR A 419 6.35 -0.48 -10.31
CA THR A 419 6.80 0.31 -9.16
C THR A 419 6.31 1.76 -9.27
N THR A 420 6.26 2.33 -10.47
CA THR A 420 5.69 3.66 -10.71
C THR A 420 4.18 3.66 -10.40
N ALA A 421 3.43 2.66 -10.87
CA ALA A 421 2.01 2.51 -10.57
C ALA A 421 1.77 2.38 -9.05
N ALA A 422 2.54 1.55 -8.36
CA ALA A 422 2.43 1.35 -6.91
C ALA A 422 2.73 2.64 -6.11
N ARG A 423 3.77 3.38 -6.48
CA ARG A 423 4.13 4.66 -5.85
C ARG A 423 3.02 5.71 -6.04
N LYS A 424 2.44 5.81 -7.24
CA LYS A 424 1.32 6.72 -7.52
C LYS A 424 0.09 6.37 -6.69
N ALA A 425 -0.28 5.09 -6.60
CA ALA A 425 -1.39 4.64 -5.77
C ALA A 425 -1.18 5.00 -4.29
N ARG A 426 0.06 4.94 -3.78
CA ARG A 426 0.42 5.37 -2.44
C ARG A 426 0.21 6.87 -2.24
N MET A 427 0.60 7.70 -3.21
CA MET A 427 0.39 9.15 -3.16
C MET A 427 -1.11 9.50 -3.16
N ILE A 428 -1.90 8.83 -4.00
CA ILE A 428 -3.35 8.99 -4.05
C ILE A 428 -4.01 8.57 -2.73
N LEU A 429 -3.56 7.47 -2.13
CA LEU A 429 -4.05 7.02 -0.83
C LEU A 429 -3.81 8.09 0.24
N ASP A 430 -2.60 8.62 0.32
CA ASP A 430 -2.21 9.66 1.30
C ASP A 430 -3.06 10.92 1.14
N ASN A 431 -3.27 11.40 -0.09
CA ASN A 431 -4.16 12.51 -0.38
C ASN A 431 -5.61 12.21 0.01
N SER A 432 -6.10 11.01 -0.30
CA SER A 432 -7.49 10.60 -0.02
C SER A 432 -7.76 10.50 1.48
N GLN A 433 -6.78 10.01 2.26
CA GLN A 433 -6.85 10.00 3.72
C GLN A 433 -6.95 11.42 4.29
N LYS A 434 -6.18 12.36 3.77
CA LYS A 434 -6.23 13.78 4.16
C LYS A 434 -7.57 14.42 3.82
N VAL A 435 -8.10 14.19 2.61
CA VAL A 435 -9.39 14.75 2.19
C VAL A 435 -10.55 14.22 3.04
N VAL A 436 -10.57 12.91 3.33
CA VAL A 436 -11.56 12.31 4.25
C VAL A 436 -11.39 12.87 5.67
N GLY A 437 -10.16 13.11 6.12
CA GLY A 437 -9.89 13.79 7.39
C GLY A 437 -10.45 15.22 7.45
N ILE A 438 -10.32 15.98 6.38
CA ILE A 438 -10.89 17.33 6.28
C ILE A 438 -12.43 17.28 6.29
N GLU A 439 -13.04 16.32 5.59
CA GLU A 439 -14.50 16.11 5.66
C GLU A 439 -14.94 15.82 7.09
N LEU A 440 -14.26 14.91 7.80
CA LEU A 440 -14.55 14.57 9.20
C LEU A 440 -14.44 15.79 10.13
N LEU A 441 -13.42 16.63 9.93
CA LEU A 441 -13.25 17.87 10.67
C LEU A 441 -14.44 18.83 10.46
N ALA A 442 -14.84 19.02 9.20
CA ALA A 442 -15.98 19.87 8.85
C ALA A 442 -17.31 19.29 9.35
N ALA A 443 -17.51 17.97 9.20
CA ALA A 443 -18.69 17.28 9.71
C ALA A 443 -18.80 17.41 11.25
N ALA A 444 -17.70 17.24 11.98
CA ALA A 444 -17.70 17.46 13.43
C ALA A 444 -18.06 18.91 13.78
N GLN A 445 -17.56 19.90 13.03
CA GLN A 445 -17.94 21.32 13.22
C GLN A 445 -19.43 21.55 12.93
N ALA A 446 -19.93 21.01 11.84
CA ALA A 446 -21.34 21.13 11.45
C ALA A 446 -22.27 20.50 12.51
N LEU A 447 -21.89 19.34 13.05
CA LEU A 447 -22.65 18.65 14.09
C LEU A 447 -22.63 19.39 15.43
N TRP A 448 -21.53 20.06 15.77
CA TRP A 448 -21.50 20.97 16.92
C TRP A 448 -22.51 22.13 16.76
N LEU A 449 -22.61 22.69 15.54
CA LEU A 449 -23.59 23.76 15.25
C LEU A 449 -25.04 23.25 15.27
N ARG A 450 -25.28 21.97 14.96
CA ARG A 450 -26.61 21.32 14.99
C ARG A 450 -27.06 20.89 16.39
N GLY A 451 -26.11 20.57 17.28
CA GLY A 451 -26.34 19.99 18.58
C GLY A 451 -25.93 18.52 18.68
N GLU A 452 -24.83 18.28 19.36
CA GLU A 452 -24.18 16.98 19.48
C GLU A 452 -25.00 15.90 20.17
N SER A 453 -26.01 16.27 21.00
CA SER A 453 -26.89 15.31 21.69
C SER A 453 -27.91 14.62 20.74
N LEU A 454 -27.91 14.97 19.49
CA LEU A 454 -28.82 14.44 18.46
C LEU A 454 -28.19 13.35 17.58
N LEU A 455 -26.89 13.10 17.75
CA LEU A 455 -26.10 12.13 16.95
C LEU A 455 -26.52 10.68 17.24
N ALA A 456 -26.33 9.81 16.25
CA ALA A 456 -26.35 8.37 16.48
C ALA A 456 -25.24 7.96 17.45
N PRO A 457 -25.40 6.88 18.23
CA PRO A 457 -24.37 6.45 19.19
C PRO A 457 -22.98 6.22 18.54
N ALA A 458 -22.93 5.63 17.36
CA ALA A 458 -21.67 5.34 16.68
C ALA A 458 -20.96 6.61 16.17
N THR A 459 -21.70 7.53 15.52
CA THR A 459 -21.15 8.81 15.07
C THR A 459 -20.83 9.73 16.25
N ALA A 460 -21.57 9.66 17.36
CA ALA A 460 -21.26 10.36 18.61
C ALA A 460 -19.91 9.89 19.20
N ALA A 461 -19.62 8.60 19.18
CA ALA A 461 -18.32 8.09 19.64
C ALA A 461 -17.16 8.63 18.79
N VAL A 462 -17.33 8.69 17.47
CA VAL A 462 -16.33 9.29 16.56
C VAL A 462 -16.20 10.79 16.82
N TYR A 463 -17.32 11.51 16.95
CA TYR A 463 -17.33 12.93 17.31
C TYR A 463 -16.56 13.19 18.60
N GLN A 464 -16.83 12.45 19.65
CA GLN A 464 -16.12 12.58 20.93
C GLN A 464 -14.63 12.26 20.78
N LYS A 465 -14.27 11.26 19.97
CA LYS A 465 -12.87 10.94 19.69
C LYS A 465 -12.13 12.09 19.01
N ILE A 466 -12.76 12.77 18.05
CA ILE A 466 -12.22 13.97 17.41
C ILE A 466 -12.08 15.09 18.48
N ARG A 467 -13.09 15.31 19.30
CA ARG A 467 -13.12 16.40 20.29
C ARG A 467 -12.14 16.23 21.45
N GLN A 468 -11.56 15.02 21.65
CA GLN A 468 -10.46 14.83 22.59
C GLN A 468 -9.20 15.64 22.23
N THR A 469 -8.95 15.88 20.95
CA THR A 469 -7.74 16.54 20.45
C THR A 469 -8.02 17.80 19.63
N VAL A 470 -9.21 17.92 19.05
CA VAL A 470 -9.61 19.05 18.19
C VAL A 470 -10.89 19.69 18.73
N PRO A 471 -10.80 20.84 19.42
CA PRO A 471 -11.98 21.56 19.93
C PRO A 471 -12.84 22.13 18.77
N PRO A 472 -14.11 22.49 19.03
CA PRO A 472 -14.90 23.26 18.09
C PRO A 472 -14.26 24.60 17.74
N VAL A 473 -14.43 25.04 16.50
CA VAL A 473 -13.94 26.31 15.99
C VAL A 473 -15.07 27.35 16.16
N ASP A 474 -15.06 28.10 17.23
CA ASP A 474 -16.05 29.21 17.45
C ASP A 474 -15.55 30.53 16.84
N THR A 475 -14.25 30.77 16.89
CA THR A 475 -13.54 31.89 16.23
C THR A 475 -12.41 31.31 15.39
N ASP A 476 -11.94 32.06 14.36
CA ASP A 476 -10.88 31.60 13.48
C ASP A 476 -9.63 31.19 14.26
N VAL A 477 -9.06 30.04 13.87
CA VAL A 477 -7.82 29.46 14.39
C VAL A 477 -6.90 29.10 13.23
N VAL A 478 -5.64 28.82 13.54
CA VAL A 478 -4.73 28.25 12.54
C VAL A 478 -5.22 26.83 12.18
N MET A 479 -5.62 26.60 10.93
CA MET A 479 -6.34 25.37 10.53
C MET A 479 -5.45 24.19 10.19
N TYR A 480 -4.15 24.37 9.85
CA TYR A 480 -3.32 23.21 9.49
C TYR A 480 -3.10 22.21 10.64
N PRO A 481 -2.97 22.60 11.94
CA PRO A 481 -2.78 21.62 13.01
C PRO A 481 -4.00 20.72 13.21
N PRO A 482 -5.26 21.19 13.31
CA PRO A 482 -6.42 20.32 13.38
C PRO A 482 -6.58 19.44 12.13
N MET A 483 -6.24 19.91 10.93
CA MET A 483 -6.26 19.10 9.71
C MET A 483 -5.22 17.98 9.77
N ALA A 484 -4.00 18.26 10.23
CA ALA A 484 -2.95 17.26 10.42
C ALA A 484 -3.32 16.21 11.51
N GLU A 485 -4.01 16.66 12.57
CA GLU A 485 -4.50 15.74 13.60
C GLU A 485 -5.58 14.78 13.04
N LEU A 486 -6.50 15.28 12.22
CA LEU A 486 -7.47 14.40 11.56
C LEU A 486 -6.80 13.40 10.59
N ASP A 487 -5.79 13.81 9.83
CA ASP A 487 -4.99 12.89 9.00
C ASP A 487 -4.36 11.78 9.87
N ARG A 488 -3.78 12.15 11.02
CA ARG A 488 -3.21 11.19 11.98
C ARG A 488 -4.28 10.22 12.53
N LEU A 489 -5.45 10.73 12.91
CA LEU A 489 -6.56 9.93 13.44
C LEU A 489 -7.12 8.96 12.38
N VAL A 490 -7.22 9.38 11.13
CA VAL A 490 -7.62 8.53 9.99
C VAL A 490 -6.58 7.42 9.78
N LYS A 491 -5.30 7.75 9.67
CA LYS A 491 -4.21 6.80 9.42
C LYS A 491 -4.01 5.79 10.55
N SER A 492 -4.21 6.20 11.79
CA SER A 492 -4.08 5.32 12.95
C SER A 492 -5.24 4.33 13.12
N GLY A 493 -6.37 4.52 12.42
CA GLY A 493 -7.58 3.73 12.61
C GLY A 493 -8.39 4.08 13.88
N ALA A 494 -7.98 5.10 14.64
CA ALA A 494 -8.61 5.43 15.91
C ALA A 494 -10.10 5.84 15.79
N LEU A 495 -10.47 6.45 14.67
CA LEU A 495 -11.87 6.82 14.40
C LEU A 495 -12.71 5.61 14.01
N LEU A 496 -12.13 4.69 13.23
CA LEU A 496 -12.76 3.42 12.89
C LEU A 496 -12.98 2.57 14.13
N GLU A 497 -11.98 2.44 14.99
CA GLU A 497 -12.08 1.72 16.25
C GLU A 497 -13.19 2.30 17.13
N ALA A 498 -13.27 3.62 17.27
CA ALA A 498 -14.30 4.28 18.08
C ALA A 498 -15.73 3.98 17.57
N ALA A 499 -15.94 3.94 16.25
CA ALA A 499 -17.22 3.56 15.68
C ALA A 499 -17.54 2.06 15.90
N GLU A 500 -16.58 1.18 15.60
CA GLU A 500 -16.74 -0.27 15.67
C GLU A 500 -16.99 -0.79 17.10
N GLN A 501 -16.49 -0.11 18.13
CA GLN A 501 -16.78 -0.39 19.53
C GLN A 501 -18.28 -0.23 19.86
N VAL A 502 -19.00 0.61 19.12
CA VAL A 502 -20.42 0.89 19.34
C VAL A 502 -21.32 0.09 18.39
N CYS A 503 -21.04 0.14 17.06
CA CYS A 503 -21.93 -0.46 16.05
C CYS A 503 -21.47 -1.87 15.59
N GLY A 504 -20.40 -2.41 16.18
CA GLY A 504 -19.78 -3.65 15.72
C GLY A 504 -18.91 -3.44 14.48
N ARG A 505 -18.19 -4.49 14.08
CA ARG A 505 -17.21 -4.44 12.99
C ARG A 505 -17.88 -4.04 11.67
N LEU A 506 -17.42 -2.97 11.04
CA LEU A 506 -17.84 -2.54 9.71
C LEU A 506 -17.31 -3.52 8.63
N LEU A 507 -18.09 -3.63 7.53
CA LEU A 507 -17.83 -4.55 6.43
C LEU A 507 -16.79 -4.03 5.42
#